data_7dbde23356ccfcbb83f6e83e501db903
#
_entry.id   7dbde23356ccfcbb83f6e83e501db903
#
_cell.length_a   1.000
_cell.length_b   1.000
_cell.length_c   1.000
_cell.angle_alpha   90.00
_cell.angle_beta   90.00
_cell.angle_gamma   90.00
#
_symmetry.space_group_name_H-M   'P 1'
#
loop_
_entity.id
_entity.type
_entity.pdbx_description
1 polymer ?
#
loop_
_entity_poly.entity_id
_entity_poly.type
_entity_poly.pdbx_seq_one_letter_code
_entity_poly.pdbx_strand_id
1 'polypeptide(L)'
;VGFSIVLALFSSCNNSKKGKDGRTDTYSSGTISFVSDESFSPIIEEERAVFQYDYPQATLNPIYTNESDAINKLLSGKTWLAFSARNFKNSEIQSLKAKNFRPVAIDIAYDALAFIVNKGNKDTLISVKDIQDIMTGRITKWSNLHKGNAHGTITVVFDNPKSSTVHYVEDSILGGKPIHNKNVVAVNKTSQVIKYVEENPDAIGIIGNNWLNDKHDSTNLTFNKNIRVMSVSRIHPATANSSRKPYQYYIYNGEYPLVRTIYALLNDPRQGLPWGFAHFIQGPKGQRIVMKAGLLPVLGDINVRDVNVNQ
;
A
#
# COMPACT_ATOMS: atom_id res chain seq x y z
N VAL A 1 26.39 -26.47 67.11
CA VAL A 1 26.83 -25.79 65.89
C VAL A 1 25.66 -25.77 64.95
N GLY A 2 24.93 -24.64 64.93
CA GLY A 2 23.75 -24.40 64.04
C GLY A 2 24.19 -23.60 62.84
N PHE A 3 23.99 -24.14 61.65
CA PHE A 3 24.23 -23.46 60.36
C PHE A 3 22.93 -22.84 59.88
N SER A 4 22.79 -21.51 59.99
CA SER A 4 21.64 -20.76 59.43
C SER A 4 21.92 -20.44 57.95
N ILE A 5 21.16 -21.04 57.05
CA ILE A 5 21.15 -20.70 55.63
C ILE A 5 20.26 -19.46 55.41
N VAL A 6 20.87 -18.34 55.07
CA VAL A 6 20.16 -17.13 54.65
C VAL A 6 19.81 -17.28 53.16
N LEU A 7 18.53 -17.48 52.85
CA LEU A 7 18.00 -17.48 51.50
C LEU A 7 17.80 -16.02 51.05
N ALA A 8 18.74 -15.49 50.27
CA ALA A 8 18.58 -14.18 49.61
C ALA A 8 17.62 -14.30 48.45
N LEU A 9 16.39 -13.81 48.63
CA LEU A 9 15.40 -13.61 47.56
C LEU A 9 15.84 -12.41 46.70
N PHE A 10 16.42 -12.70 45.56
CA PHE A 10 16.63 -11.70 44.52
C PHE A 10 15.27 -11.37 43.89
N SER A 11 14.58 -10.39 44.43
CA SER A 11 13.45 -9.72 43.73
C SER A 11 14.02 -8.92 42.57
N SER A 12 14.04 -9.51 41.38
CA SER A 12 14.32 -8.79 40.16
C SER A 12 13.12 -7.86 39.87
N CYS A 13 13.19 -6.64 40.40
CA CYS A 13 12.30 -5.57 39.98
C CYS A 13 12.63 -5.21 38.55
N ASN A 14 11.89 -5.73 37.63
CA ASN A 14 11.90 -5.29 36.22
C ASN A 14 11.21 -3.92 36.14
N ASN A 15 11.90 -2.90 36.62
CA ASN A 15 11.43 -1.51 36.58
C ASN A 15 11.69 -0.96 35.19
N SER A 16 10.81 -1.31 34.23
CA SER A 16 10.79 -0.66 32.92
C SER A 16 10.56 0.82 33.15
N LYS A 17 11.62 1.64 32.98
CA LYS A 17 11.56 3.10 33.13
C LYS A 17 10.51 3.64 32.15
N LYS A 18 9.34 4.01 32.65
CA LYS A 18 8.36 4.77 31.86
C LYS A 18 9.03 6.05 31.37
N GLY A 19 9.03 6.26 30.05
CA GLY A 19 9.46 7.52 29.48
C GLY A 19 8.54 8.67 29.93
N LYS A 20 8.93 9.91 29.64
CA LYS A 20 8.11 11.10 29.92
C LYS A 20 6.73 11.08 29.25
N ASP A 21 6.56 10.27 28.20
CA ASP A 21 5.33 10.03 27.45
C ASP A 21 4.49 8.85 27.98
N GLY A 22 4.92 8.22 29.08
CA GLY A 22 4.23 7.07 29.69
C GLY A 22 4.38 5.74 28.95
N ARG A 23 5.06 5.70 27.80
CA ARG A 23 5.31 4.50 27.00
C ARG A 23 6.41 3.64 27.62
N THR A 24 6.25 2.33 27.46
CA THR A 24 7.20 1.32 27.95
C THR A 24 7.74 0.43 26.84
N ASP A 25 7.30 0.63 25.60
CA ASP A 25 7.75 -0.16 24.46
C ASP A 25 9.23 0.05 24.16
N THR A 26 9.84 -1.02 23.68
CA THR A 26 11.20 -1.05 23.14
C THR A 26 11.16 -1.29 21.64
N TYR A 27 12.30 -1.43 21.01
CA TYR A 27 12.41 -1.72 19.58
C TYR A 27 11.71 -3.05 19.15
N SER A 28 11.62 -4.03 20.07
CA SER A 28 11.11 -5.39 19.78
C SER A 28 10.09 -5.89 20.81
N SER A 29 9.59 -5.04 21.69
CA SER A 29 8.62 -5.44 22.72
C SER A 29 7.68 -4.30 23.09
N GLY A 30 6.52 -4.63 23.69
CA GLY A 30 5.51 -3.69 24.12
C GLY A 30 4.30 -3.67 23.20
N THR A 31 3.42 -2.69 23.40
CA THR A 31 2.17 -2.56 22.63
C THR A 31 2.09 -1.18 22.03
N ILE A 32 1.83 -1.10 20.72
CA ILE A 32 1.53 0.14 20.02
C ILE A 32 0.31 0.00 19.12
N SER A 33 -0.37 1.11 18.89
CA SER A 33 -1.29 1.24 17.74
C SER A 33 -0.63 2.10 16.68
N PHE A 34 -0.83 1.74 15.44
CA PHE A 34 -0.36 2.51 14.29
C PHE A 34 -1.48 2.64 13.26
N VAL A 35 -1.31 3.53 12.30
CA VAL A 35 -2.30 3.76 11.24
C VAL A 35 -1.75 3.40 9.87
N SER A 36 -2.63 2.98 8.98
CA SER A 36 -2.27 2.72 7.58
C SER A 36 -3.41 3.12 6.66
N ASP A 37 -3.06 3.61 5.47
CA ASP A 37 -4.03 3.60 4.38
C ASP A 37 -4.50 2.15 4.15
N GLU A 38 -5.81 1.97 4.01
CA GLU A 38 -6.45 0.65 3.87
C GLU A 38 -5.96 -0.09 2.63
N SER A 39 -5.57 0.64 1.59
CA SER A 39 -5.05 0.04 0.36
C SER A 39 -3.77 -0.79 0.57
N PHE A 40 -3.08 -0.62 1.70
CA PHE A 40 -1.88 -1.39 2.06
C PHE A 40 -2.14 -2.51 3.08
N SER A 41 -3.40 -2.72 3.47
CA SER A 41 -3.71 -3.70 4.53
C SER A 41 -3.17 -5.11 4.27
N PRO A 42 -3.17 -5.68 3.04
CA PRO A 42 -2.64 -7.02 2.84
C PRO A 42 -1.16 -7.16 3.19
N ILE A 43 -0.31 -6.26 2.67
CA ILE A 43 1.12 -6.33 2.94
C ILE A 43 1.44 -5.99 4.40
N ILE A 44 0.75 -5.02 4.99
CA ILE A 44 0.99 -4.64 6.39
C ILE A 44 0.59 -5.78 7.35
N GLU A 45 -0.47 -6.53 7.06
CA GLU A 45 -0.86 -7.70 7.87
C GLU A 45 0.16 -8.84 7.77
N GLU A 46 0.70 -9.11 6.58
CA GLU A 46 1.75 -10.13 6.40
C GLU A 46 3.03 -9.75 7.16
N GLU A 47 3.48 -8.51 7.04
CA GLU A 47 4.64 -7.99 7.77
C GLU A 47 4.44 -8.04 9.29
N ARG A 48 3.26 -7.62 9.75
CA ARG A 48 2.90 -7.63 11.15
C ARG A 48 2.90 -9.04 11.74
N ALA A 49 2.32 -9.99 11.00
CA ALA A 49 2.26 -11.39 11.45
C ALA A 49 3.65 -11.99 11.64
N VAL A 50 4.57 -11.77 10.69
CA VAL A 50 5.94 -12.28 10.78
C VAL A 50 6.73 -11.53 11.86
N PHE A 51 6.57 -10.20 11.97
CA PHE A 51 7.22 -9.43 13.03
C PHE A 51 6.84 -9.94 14.42
N GLN A 52 5.54 -10.13 14.69
CA GLN A 52 5.06 -10.62 15.99
C GLN A 52 5.44 -12.08 16.25
N TYR A 53 5.63 -12.89 15.21
CA TYR A 53 6.19 -14.24 15.35
C TYR A 53 7.65 -14.19 15.80
N ASP A 54 8.46 -13.32 15.21
CA ASP A 54 9.88 -13.16 15.58
C ASP A 54 10.06 -12.48 16.96
N TYR A 55 9.12 -11.59 17.31
CA TYR A 55 9.13 -10.81 18.56
C TYR A 55 7.83 -11.02 19.35
N PRO A 56 7.69 -12.16 20.06
CA PRO A 56 6.43 -12.52 20.74
C PRO A 56 6.00 -11.55 21.84
N GLN A 57 6.90 -10.70 22.32
CA GLN A 57 6.59 -9.66 23.30
C GLN A 57 6.09 -8.34 22.66
N ALA A 58 6.01 -8.29 21.35
CA ALA A 58 5.49 -7.14 20.60
C ALA A 58 4.03 -7.35 20.23
N THR A 59 3.21 -6.34 20.47
CA THR A 59 1.81 -6.29 20.02
C THR A 59 1.61 -5.07 19.15
N LEU A 60 1.26 -5.29 17.89
CA LEU A 60 1.01 -4.26 16.89
C LEU A 60 -0.47 -4.22 16.53
N ASN A 61 -1.15 -3.10 16.84
CA ASN A 61 -2.57 -2.91 16.60
C ASN A 61 -2.78 -1.95 15.42
N PRO A 62 -3.03 -2.45 14.20
CA PRO A 62 -3.26 -1.62 13.03
C PRO A 62 -4.63 -0.96 13.08
N ILE A 63 -4.70 0.28 12.63
CA ILE A 63 -5.94 1.03 12.39
C ILE A 63 -5.94 1.40 10.91
N TYR A 64 -6.72 0.68 10.12
CA TYR A 64 -6.89 0.95 8.69
C TYR A 64 -7.89 2.07 8.48
N THR A 65 -7.49 3.07 7.69
CA THR A 65 -8.29 4.26 7.38
C THR A 65 -7.89 4.77 5.98
N ASN A 66 -8.36 5.93 5.55
CA ASN A 66 -7.85 6.56 4.36
C ASN A 66 -6.52 7.30 4.61
N GLU A 67 -5.76 7.58 3.56
CA GLU A 67 -4.44 8.20 3.66
C GLU A 67 -4.45 9.55 4.38
N SER A 68 -5.42 10.42 4.07
CA SER A 68 -5.54 11.74 4.69
C SER A 68 -5.71 11.63 6.21
N ASP A 69 -6.57 10.72 6.68
CA ASP A 69 -6.81 10.52 8.10
C ASP A 69 -5.62 9.85 8.79
N ALA A 70 -4.94 8.92 8.11
CA ALA A 70 -3.71 8.30 8.62
C ALA A 70 -2.63 9.35 8.91
N ILE A 71 -2.37 10.22 7.93
CA ILE A 71 -1.39 11.31 8.08
C ILE A 71 -1.83 12.31 9.15
N ASN A 72 -3.10 12.71 9.18
CA ASN A 72 -3.61 13.65 10.20
C ASN A 72 -3.46 13.10 11.63
N LYS A 73 -3.66 11.80 11.84
CA LYS A 73 -3.42 11.16 13.15
C LYS A 73 -1.94 11.20 13.54
N LEU A 74 -1.03 10.98 12.58
CA LEU A 74 0.41 11.09 12.82
C LEU A 74 0.81 12.53 13.16
N LEU A 75 0.38 13.51 12.38
CA LEU A 75 0.70 14.95 12.58
C LEU A 75 0.13 15.51 13.89
N SER A 76 -1.01 14.98 14.34
CA SER A 76 -1.63 15.37 15.61
C SER A 76 -1.05 14.64 16.84
N GLY A 77 -0.10 13.72 16.64
CA GLY A 77 0.51 12.93 17.72
C GLY A 77 -0.37 11.84 18.31
N LYS A 78 -1.45 11.45 17.60
CA LYS A 78 -2.33 10.33 18.00
C LYS A 78 -1.73 8.97 17.69
N THR A 79 -0.70 8.92 16.87
CA THR A 79 0.10 7.74 16.53
C THR A 79 1.54 8.16 16.28
N TRP A 80 2.46 7.21 16.33
CA TRP A 80 3.88 7.42 16.09
C TRP A 80 4.37 6.83 14.75
N LEU A 81 3.52 6.03 14.10
CA LEU A 81 3.79 5.37 12.84
C LEU A 81 2.53 5.42 11.95
N ALA A 82 2.72 5.81 10.69
CA ALA A 82 1.70 5.75 9.66
C ALA A 82 2.27 5.18 8.37
N PHE A 83 1.46 4.40 7.62
CA PHE A 83 1.80 3.94 6.27
C PHE A 83 0.99 4.73 5.23
N SER A 84 1.69 5.26 4.22
CA SER A 84 1.16 6.20 3.23
C SER A 84 1.84 6.00 1.87
N ALA A 85 1.18 6.38 0.78
CA ALA A 85 1.78 6.43 -0.56
C ALA A 85 2.54 7.73 -0.84
N ARG A 86 2.56 8.67 0.10
CA ARG A 86 3.31 9.92 -0.02
C ARG A 86 4.21 10.17 1.18
N ASN A 87 5.28 10.86 0.93
CA ASN A 87 6.15 11.39 1.98
C ASN A 87 5.51 12.61 2.68
N PHE A 88 6.13 13.07 3.77
CA PHE A 88 5.77 14.33 4.40
C PHE A 88 5.91 15.51 3.44
N LYS A 89 4.97 16.43 3.48
CA LYS A 89 5.10 17.74 2.85
C LYS A 89 6.05 18.63 3.65
N ASN A 90 6.73 19.57 3.00
CA ASN A 90 7.66 20.49 3.67
C ASN A 90 6.99 21.26 4.83
N SER A 91 5.74 21.70 4.66
CA SER A 91 4.97 22.36 5.72
C SER A 91 4.69 21.46 6.92
N GLU A 92 4.45 20.15 6.69
CA GLU A 92 4.25 19.16 7.73
C GLU A 92 5.54 18.92 8.52
N ILE A 93 6.68 18.79 7.82
CA ILE A 93 8.01 18.67 8.44
C ILE A 93 8.31 19.90 9.32
N GLN A 94 8.07 21.11 8.81
CA GLN A 94 8.28 22.34 9.56
C GLN A 94 7.39 22.42 10.80
N SER A 95 6.11 22.07 10.68
CA SER A 95 5.16 22.03 11.79
C SER A 95 5.57 21.03 12.88
N LEU A 96 6.08 19.85 12.49
CA LEU A 96 6.56 18.85 13.43
C LEU A 96 7.87 19.30 14.11
N LYS A 97 8.81 19.86 13.35
CA LYS A 97 10.07 20.41 13.89
C LYS A 97 9.83 21.55 14.89
N ALA A 98 8.85 22.42 14.64
CA ALA A 98 8.46 23.48 15.57
C ALA A 98 7.95 22.93 16.91
N LYS A 99 7.46 21.69 16.94
CA LYS A 99 7.06 20.95 18.16
C LYS A 99 8.19 20.08 18.73
N ASN A 100 9.44 20.27 18.27
CA ASN A 100 10.62 19.47 18.65
C ASN A 100 10.56 17.99 18.23
N PHE A 101 9.77 17.64 17.24
CA PHE A 101 9.78 16.32 16.64
C PHE A 101 10.80 16.22 15.50
N ARG A 102 11.20 14.97 15.19
CA ARG A 102 12.10 14.65 14.07
C ARG A 102 11.42 13.63 13.17
N PRO A 103 10.53 14.10 12.25
CA PRO A 103 9.84 13.21 11.36
C PRO A 103 10.82 12.52 10.40
N VAL A 104 10.61 11.23 10.18
CA VAL A 104 11.39 10.41 9.25
C VAL A 104 10.42 9.62 8.37
N ALA A 105 10.73 9.56 7.10
CA ALA A 105 10.05 8.67 6.14
C ALA A 105 11.03 7.59 5.71
N ILE A 106 10.58 6.34 5.76
CA ILE A 106 11.33 5.16 5.33
C ILE A 106 10.59 4.56 4.14
N ASP A 107 11.25 4.42 3.01
CA ASP A 107 10.73 3.70 1.85
C ASP A 107 10.68 2.21 2.19
N ILE A 108 9.53 1.57 2.03
CA ILE A 108 9.36 0.15 2.38
C ILE A 108 9.04 -0.74 1.19
N ALA A 109 8.38 -0.23 0.17
CA ALA A 109 8.07 -0.97 -1.05
C ALA A 109 7.71 -0.01 -2.19
N TYR A 110 7.86 -0.48 -3.45
CA TYR A 110 7.18 0.13 -4.59
C TYR A 110 5.93 -0.68 -4.94
N ASP A 111 4.81 0.00 -4.97
CA ASP A 111 3.50 -0.50 -5.36
C ASP A 111 3.13 0.06 -6.73
N ALA A 112 2.17 -0.54 -7.39
CA ALA A 112 1.62 -0.04 -8.64
C ALA A 112 0.10 0.10 -8.53
N LEU A 113 -0.47 1.15 -9.12
CA LEU A 113 -1.91 1.22 -9.32
C LEU A 113 -2.32 0.32 -10.48
N ALA A 114 -3.25 -0.57 -10.21
CA ALA A 114 -3.84 -1.46 -11.18
C ALA A 114 -5.26 -1.03 -11.53
N PHE A 115 -5.58 -1.13 -12.82
CA PHE A 115 -6.92 -0.94 -13.36
C PHE A 115 -7.52 -2.30 -13.60
N ILE A 116 -8.66 -2.56 -12.97
CA ILE A 116 -9.36 -3.85 -13.04
C ILE A 116 -10.75 -3.68 -13.65
N VAL A 117 -11.15 -4.67 -14.43
CA VAL A 117 -12.47 -4.73 -15.07
C VAL A 117 -13.11 -6.09 -14.83
N ASN A 118 -14.42 -6.17 -15.07
CA ASN A 118 -15.14 -7.43 -15.00
C ASN A 118 -14.52 -8.47 -15.95
N LYS A 119 -14.51 -9.74 -15.56
CA LYS A 119 -13.97 -10.83 -16.38
C LYS A 119 -14.64 -10.97 -17.75
N GLY A 120 -15.87 -10.52 -17.89
CA GLY A 120 -16.62 -10.50 -19.16
C GLY A 120 -16.19 -9.36 -20.09
N ASN A 121 -15.56 -8.32 -19.58
CA ASN A 121 -15.08 -7.19 -20.41
C ASN A 121 -13.83 -7.62 -21.20
N LYS A 122 -13.88 -7.46 -22.51
CA LYS A 122 -12.78 -7.83 -23.43
C LYS A 122 -11.72 -6.74 -23.58
N ASP A 123 -12.01 -5.50 -23.16
CA ASP A 123 -11.07 -4.41 -23.22
C ASP A 123 -10.06 -4.53 -22.07
N THR A 124 -8.85 -4.87 -22.41
CA THR A 124 -7.77 -5.14 -21.47
C THR A 124 -6.58 -4.20 -21.65
N LEU A 125 -6.66 -3.25 -22.58
CA LEU A 125 -5.62 -2.27 -22.87
C LEU A 125 -6.14 -0.87 -22.57
N ILE A 126 -5.30 -0.05 -21.92
CA ILE A 126 -5.63 1.34 -21.60
C ILE A 126 -4.36 2.19 -21.60
N SER A 127 -4.39 3.39 -22.14
CA SER A 127 -3.27 4.32 -22.03
C SER A 127 -3.44 5.28 -20.85
N VAL A 128 -2.34 5.89 -20.38
CA VAL A 128 -2.41 6.97 -19.38
C VAL A 128 -3.29 8.12 -19.88
N LYS A 129 -3.28 8.40 -21.20
CA LYS A 129 -4.15 9.41 -21.79
C LYS A 129 -5.63 9.03 -21.70
N ASP A 130 -5.98 7.77 -21.95
CA ASP A 130 -7.38 7.30 -21.80
C ASP A 130 -7.83 7.42 -20.34
N ILE A 131 -6.95 7.07 -19.39
CA ILE A 131 -7.23 7.25 -17.96
C ILE A 131 -7.51 8.70 -17.64
N GLN A 132 -6.68 9.64 -18.12
CA GLN A 132 -6.92 11.09 -17.96
C GLN A 132 -8.26 11.52 -18.55
N ASP A 133 -8.63 11.00 -19.72
CA ASP A 133 -9.87 11.36 -20.40
C ASP A 133 -11.11 10.77 -19.68
N ILE A 134 -10.99 9.58 -19.13
CA ILE A 134 -12.03 8.99 -18.27
C ILE A 134 -12.18 9.82 -16.98
N MET A 135 -11.08 10.12 -16.28
CA MET A 135 -11.11 10.85 -15.00
C MET A 135 -11.61 12.29 -15.14
N THR A 136 -11.41 12.91 -16.30
CA THR A 136 -11.92 14.26 -16.60
C THR A 136 -13.31 14.26 -17.23
N GLY A 137 -13.90 13.08 -17.49
CA GLY A 137 -15.23 12.95 -18.07
C GLY A 137 -15.28 13.19 -19.58
N ARG A 138 -14.14 13.26 -20.28
CA ARG A 138 -14.09 13.32 -21.75
C ARG A 138 -14.48 12.00 -22.39
N ILE A 139 -14.10 10.88 -21.77
CA ILE A 139 -14.55 9.54 -22.12
C ILE A 139 -15.48 9.05 -21.01
N THR A 140 -16.73 8.75 -21.38
CA THR A 140 -17.75 8.30 -20.43
C THR A 140 -18.37 6.95 -20.78
N LYS A 141 -18.12 6.45 -21.98
CA LYS A 141 -18.66 5.16 -22.46
C LYS A 141 -17.53 4.25 -22.95
N TRP A 142 -17.70 2.95 -22.79
CA TRP A 142 -16.78 1.94 -23.29
C TRP A 142 -16.58 2.05 -24.81
N SER A 143 -17.65 2.32 -25.57
CA SER A 143 -17.59 2.51 -27.04
C SER A 143 -16.75 3.75 -27.46
N ASN A 144 -16.55 4.73 -26.58
CA ASN A 144 -15.65 5.85 -26.83
C ASN A 144 -14.17 5.47 -26.57
N LEU A 145 -13.93 4.49 -25.70
CA LEU A 145 -12.58 3.97 -25.43
C LEU A 145 -12.14 3.00 -26.54
N HIS A 146 -12.99 2.02 -26.85
CA HIS A 146 -12.73 1.05 -27.90
C HIS A 146 -13.99 0.84 -28.77
N LYS A 147 -13.86 1.10 -30.06
CA LYS A 147 -14.95 0.88 -31.01
C LYS A 147 -15.36 -0.60 -31.03
N GLY A 148 -16.67 -0.87 -30.91
CA GLY A 148 -17.22 -2.22 -30.88
C GLY A 148 -17.35 -2.83 -29.49
N ASN A 149 -16.92 -2.15 -28.43
CA ASN A 149 -17.30 -2.54 -27.08
C ASN A 149 -18.79 -2.27 -26.84
N ALA A 150 -19.53 -3.32 -26.48
CA ALA A 150 -20.98 -3.24 -26.25
C ALA A 150 -21.36 -2.80 -24.83
N HIS A 151 -20.38 -2.62 -23.93
CA HIS A 151 -20.61 -2.12 -22.59
C HIS A 151 -21.10 -0.67 -22.57
N GLY A 152 -21.76 -0.28 -21.49
CA GLY A 152 -22.43 1.01 -21.37
C GLY A 152 -21.53 2.16 -20.91
N THR A 153 -22.03 2.88 -19.93
CA THR A 153 -21.32 4.01 -19.32
C THR A 153 -20.26 3.49 -18.34
N ILE A 154 -19.04 3.97 -18.47
CA ILE A 154 -17.93 3.62 -17.59
C ILE A 154 -18.21 4.16 -16.18
N THR A 155 -18.25 3.28 -15.19
CA THR A 155 -18.28 3.63 -13.77
C THR A 155 -16.88 3.42 -13.18
N VAL A 156 -16.28 4.50 -12.69
CA VAL A 156 -14.97 4.44 -12.01
C VAL A 156 -15.17 4.17 -10.54
N VAL A 157 -14.49 3.17 -9.99
CA VAL A 157 -14.68 2.73 -8.61
C VAL A 157 -13.38 2.84 -7.82
N PHE A 158 -13.45 3.59 -6.72
CA PHE A 158 -12.37 3.75 -5.73
C PHE A 158 -12.78 3.17 -4.37
N ASP A 159 -11.79 2.87 -3.56
CA ASP A 159 -11.95 2.45 -2.17
C ASP A 159 -12.48 3.59 -1.28
N ASN A 160 -11.89 4.79 -1.33
CA ASN A 160 -12.27 5.94 -0.50
C ASN A 160 -11.93 7.27 -1.20
N PRO A 161 -12.75 8.33 -1.07
CA PRO A 161 -12.46 9.63 -1.69
C PRO A 161 -11.16 10.31 -1.20
N LYS A 162 -10.63 9.88 -0.05
CA LYS A 162 -9.41 10.42 0.57
C LYS A 162 -8.29 9.38 0.66
N SER A 163 -8.36 8.34 -0.16
CA SER A 163 -7.35 7.28 -0.21
C SER A 163 -6.13 7.68 -1.03
N SER A 164 -5.07 6.93 -0.84
CA SER A 164 -3.86 7.08 -1.64
C SER A 164 -4.06 6.76 -3.12
N THR A 165 -5.05 5.94 -3.48
CA THR A 165 -5.39 5.64 -4.87
C THR A 165 -5.99 6.87 -5.56
N VAL A 166 -6.89 7.60 -4.90
CA VAL A 166 -7.46 8.87 -5.42
C VAL A 166 -6.37 9.94 -5.50
N HIS A 167 -5.59 10.14 -4.43
CA HIS A 167 -4.51 11.14 -4.43
C HIS A 167 -3.49 10.88 -5.54
N TYR A 168 -3.13 9.62 -5.79
CA TYR A 168 -2.22 9.30 -6.89
C TYR A 168 -2.80 9.67 -8.26
N VAL A 169 -4.09 9.38 -8.48
CA VAL A 169 -4.76 9.77 -9.74
C VAL A 169 -4.76 11.29 -9.90
N GLU A 170 -5.12 12.03 -8.87
CA GLU A 170 -5.15 13.50 -8.92
C GLU A 170 -3.75 14.10 -9.10
N ASP A 171 -2.80 13.70 -8.27
CA ASP A 171 -1.47 14.30 -8.25
C ASP A 171 -0.61 13.86 -9.45
N SER A 172 -0.55 12.55 -9.74
CA SER A 172 0.38 11.98 -10.71
C SER A 172 -0.21 11.86 -12.11
N ILE A 173 -1.49 11.51 -12.24
CA ILE A 173 -2.13 11.32 -13.55
C ILE A 173 -2.75 12.62 -14.05
N LEU A 174 -3.43 13.38 -13.18
CA LEU A 174 -4.12 14.61 -13.54
C LEU A 174 -3.30 15.89 -13.30
N GLY A 175 -2.06 15.76 -12.80
CA GLY A 175 -1.17 16.90 -12.58
C GLY A 175 -1.68 17.88 -11.52
N GLY A 176 -2.21 17.34 -10.41
CA GLY A 176 -2.74 18.12 -9.29
C GLY A 176 -4.18 18.62 -9.48
N LYS A 177 -4.88 18.16 -10.52
CA LYS A 177 -6.28 18.53 -10.77
C LYS A 177 -7.23 17.49 -10.18
N PRO A 178 -8.40 17.91 -9.66
CA PRO A 178 -9.38 16.98 -9.13
C PRO A 178 -10.03 16.12 -10.23
N ILE A 179 -10.58 14.99 -9.81
CA ILE A 179 -11.38 14.13 -10.68
C ILE A 179 -12.72 14.84 -10.98
N HIS A 180 -13.06 14.99 -12.26
CA HIS A 180 -14.30 15.65 -12.71
C HIS A 180 -15.36 14.70 -13.30
N ASN A 181 -15.06 13.40 -13.41
CA ASN A 181 -16.02 12.42 -13.89
C ASN A 181 -17.19 12.30 -12.90
N LYS A 182 -18.43 12.41 -13.40
CA LYS A 182 -19.66 12.29 -12.60
C LYS A 182 -19.99 10.83 -12.25
N ASN A 183 -19.42 9.87 -12.99
CA ASN A 183 -19.66 8.44 -12.79
C ASN A 183 -18.53 7.81 -11.94
N VAL A 184 -18.28 8.39 -10.76
CA VAL A 184 -17.30 7.90 -9.80
C VAL A 184 -18.02 7.41 -8.56
N VAL A 185 -17.66 6.22 -8.11
CA VAL A 185 -18.20 5.57 -6.90
C VAL A 185 -17.06 5.31 -5.93
N ALA A 186 -17.28 5.57 -4.65
CA ALA A 186 -16.39 5.19 -3.56
C ALA A 186 -17.10 4.19 -2.63
N VAL A 187 -16.44 3.07 -2.35
CA VAL A 187 -17.07 1.92 -1.67
C VAL A 187 -16.50 1.62 -0.26
N ASN A 188 -15.62 2.42 0.26
CA ASN A 188 -14.99 2.39 1.59
C ASN A 188 -13.81 1.40 1.78
N LYS A 189 -13.70 0.31 1.02
CA LYS A 189 -12.60 -0.68 1.14
C LYS A 189 -12.21 -1.23 -0.22
N THR A 190 -10.93 -1.56 -0.37
CA THR A 190 -10.40 -2.13 -1.61
C THR A 190 -11.05 -3.47 -1.96
N SER A 191 -11.37 -4.32 -0.99
CA SER A 191 -12.10 -5.57 -1.24
C SER A 191 -13.49 -5.35 -1.83
N GLN A 192 -14.13 -4.23 -1.49
CA GLN A 192 -15.43 -3.85 -2.07
C GLN A 192 -15.29 -3.29 -3.49
N VAL A 193 -14.15 -2.67 -3.84
CA VAL A 193 -13.85 -2.30 -5.24
C VAL A 193 -13.82 -3.54 -6.11
N ILE A 194 -13.09 -4.58 -5.69
CA ILE A 194 -13.00 -5.85 -6.41
C ILE A 194 -14.39 -6.46 -6.59
N LYS A 195 -15.16 -6.58 -5.49
CA LYS A 195 -16.52 -7.11 -5.53
C LYS A 195 -17.43 -6.30 -6.46
N TYR A 196 -17.35 -4.96 -6.40
CA TYR A 196 -18.15 -4.11 -7.28
C TYR A 196 -17.85 -4.36 -8.76
N VAL A 197 -16.57 -4.52 -9.12
CA VAL A 197 -16.15 -4.83 -10.49
C VAL A 197 -16.60 -6.23 -10.92
N GLU A 198 -16.58 -7.22 -10.01
CA GLU A 198 -17.11 -8.57 -10.29
C GLU A 198 -18.60 -8.55 -10.63
N GLU A 199 -19.38 -7.71 -9.96
CA GLU A 199 -20.83 -7.62 -10.09
C GLU A 199 -21.30 -6.65 -11.20
N ASN A 200 -20.44 -5.71 -11.65
CA ASN A 200 -20.80 -4.66 -12.59
C ASN A 200 -19.90 -4.66 -13.83
N PRO A 201 -20.40 -5.16 -14.98
CA PRO A 201 -19.61 -5.26 -16.21
C PRO A 201 -19.08 -3.96 -16.78
N ASP A 202 -19.72 -2.84 -16.47
CA ASP A 202 -19.35 -1.50 -16.95
C ASP A 202 -18.34 -0.78 -16.05
N ALA A 203 -17.93 -1.41 -14.92
CA ALA A 203 -17.04 -0.79 -13.94
C ALA A 203 -15.57 -0.91 -14.31
N ILE A 204 -14.80 0.14 -14.00
CA ILE A 204 -13.33 0.14 -13.87
C ILE A 204 -12.99 0.39 -12.41
N GLY A 205 -12.38 -0.57 -11.75
CA GLY A 205 -11.86 -0.43 -10.40
C GLY A 205 -10.38 0.00 -10.39
N ILE A 206 -9.98 0.76 -9.39
CA ILE A 206 -8.60 1.19 -9.21
C ILE A 206 -8.12 0.74 -7.83
N ILE A 207 -7.08 -0.11 -7.80
CA ILE A 207 -6.57 -0.74 -6.58
C ILE A 207 -5.04 -0.78 -6.60
N GLY A 208 -4.43 -1.01 -5.43
CA GLY A 208 -3.00 -1.30 -5.34
C GLY A 208 -2.67 -2.72 -5.79
N ASN A 209 -1.46 -2.91 -6.31
CA ASN A 209 -0.98 -4.19 -6.82
C ASN A 209 -0.98 -5.31 -5.75
N ASN A 210 -0.79 -4.96 -4.48
CA ASN A 210 -0.80 -5.92 -3.36
C ASN A 210 -2.17 -6.61 -3.15
N TRP A 211 -3.23 -6.17 -3.84
CA TRP A 211 -4.56 -6.80 -3.83
C TRP A 211 -4.80 -7.76 -4.99
N LEU A 212 -3.89 -7.84 -5.96
CA LEU A 212 -4.12 -8.59 -7.20
C LEU A 212 -3.79 -10.07 -7.08
N ASN A 213 -2.84 -10.44 -6.24
CA ASN A 213 -2.33 -11.80 -6.19
C ASN A 213 -3.41 -12.80 -5.80
N ASP A 214 -3.47 -13.90 -6.54
CA ASP A 214 -4.25 -15.07 -6.13
C ASP A 214 -3.52 -15.72 -4.94
N LYS A 215 -4.11 -15.63 -3.75
CA LYS A 215 -3.55 -16.20 -2.50
C LYS A 215 -3.37 -17.73 -2.57
N HIS A 216 -3.97 -18.40 -3.55
CA HIS A 216 -3.81 -19.83 -3.78
C HIS A 216 -2.64 -20.16 -4.73
N ASP A 217 -2.05 -19.16 -5.38
CA ASP A 217 -0.88 -19.32 -6.24
C ASP A 217 0.40 -18.96 -5.48
N SER A 218 1.13 -20.00 -5.06
CA SER A 218 2.41 -19.82 -4.36
C SER A 218 3.52 -19.19 -5.22
N THR A 219 3.34 -19.14 -6.55
CA THR A 219 4.31 -18.53 -7.48
C THR A 219 4.12 -17.03 -7.62
N ASN A 220 2.96 -16.47 -7.20
CA ASN A 220 2.56 -15.08 -7.37
C ASN A 220 2.57 -14.58 -8.83
N LEU A 221 2.41 -15.48 -9.78
CA LEU A 221 2.36 -15.18 -11.22
C LEU A 221 0.93 -14.99 -11.73
N THR A 222 -0.07 -15.36 -10.93
CA THR A 222 -1.48 -15.25 -11.31
C THR A 222 -2.20 -14.21 -10.47
N PHE A 223 -3.09 -13.49 -11.15
CA PHE A 223 -3.99 -12.54 -10.51
C PHE A 223 -5.34 -13.21 -10.19
N ASN A 224 -6.12 -12.56 -9.33
CA ASN A 224 -7.48 -12.99 -8.99
C ASN A 224 -8.29 -13.28 -10.27
N LYS A 225 -8.84 -14.50 -10.37
CA LYS A 225 -9.55 -15.01 -11.57
C LYS A 225 -10.93 -14.38 -11.79
N ASN A 226 -11.47 -13.69 -10.80
CA ASN A 226 -12.81 -13.10 -10.90
C ASN A 226 -12.82 -11.75 -11.64
N ILE A 227 -11.64 -11.15 -11.84
CA ILE A 227 -11.45 -9.87 -12.51
C ILE A 227 -10.43 -10.00 -13.64
N ARG A 228 -10.36 -9.00 -14.50
CA ARG A 228 -9.25 -8.82 -15.46
C ARG A 228 -8.45 -7.60 -15.10
N VAL A 229 -7.14 -7.76 -15.05
CA VAL A 229 -6.20 -6.65 -14.88
C VAL A 229 -5.86 -6.10 -16.25
N MET A 230 -6.08 -4.80 -16.43
CA MET A 230 -5.75 -4.09 -17.67
C MET A 230 -4.24 -3.90 -17.80
N SER A 231 -3.74 -3.96 -19.03
CA SER A 231 -2.39 -3.55 -19.35
C SER A 231 -2.36 -2.06 -19.65
N VAL A 232 -1.45 -1.32 -19.03
CA VAL A 232 -1.37 0.14 -19.13
C VAL A 232 -0.20 0.54 -20.02
N SER A 233 -0.44 1.49 -20.95
CA SER A 233 0.55 2.07 -21.86
C SER A 233 0.82 3.54 -21.52
N ARG A 234 2.10 3.94 -21.59
CA ARG A 234 2.47 5.39 -21.62
C ARG A 234 2.07 6.06 -22.92
N ILE A 235 2.03 5.28 -24.00
CA ILE A 235 1.79 5.75 -25.37
C ILE A 235 0.30 5.61 -25.68
N HIS A 236 -0.26 6.58 -26.35
CA HIS A 236 -1.63 6.55 -26.87
C HIS A 236 -1.61 6.49 -28.40
N PRO A 237 -2.43 5.63 -29.02
CA PRO A 237 -3.32 4.65 -28.41
C PRO A 237 -2.54 3.45 -27.79
N ALA A 238 -3.16 2.83 -26.78
CA ALA A 238 -2.60 1.63 -26.17
C ALA A 238 -2.61 0.45 -27.15
N THR A 239 -1.50 -0.26 -27.23
CA THR A 239 -1.36 -1.49 -28.04
C THR A 239 -0.82 -2.62 -27.18
N ALA A 240 -0.95 -3.86 -27.61
CA ALA A 240 -0.39 -5.01 -26.89
C ALA A 240 1.13 -4.88 -26.68
N ASN A 241 1.85 -4.32 -27.66
CA ASN A 241 3.30 -4.16 -27.58
C ASN A 241 3.73 -3.02 -26.64
N SER A 242 2.94 -1.95 -26.50
CA SER A 242 3.25 -0.76 -25.68
C SER A 242 2.67 -0.83 -24.26
N SER A 243 1.84 -1.83 -23.95
CA SER A 243 1.11 -1.93 -22.67
C SER A 243 1.69 -3.03 -21.78
N ARG A 244 1.72 -2.78 -20.48
CA ARG A 244 2.21 -3.73 -19.48
C ARG A 244 1.21 -3.90 -18.35
N LYS A 245 1.12 -5.11 -17.79
CA LYS A 245 0.47 -5.37 -16.50
C LYS A 245 1.43 -5.03 -15.36
N PRO A 246 0.93 -4.79 -14.12
CA PRO A 246 1.76 -4.40 -13.00
C PRO A 246 2.57 -5.57 -12.39
N TYR A 247 3.24 -6.36 -13.22
CA TYR A 247 4.19 -7.38 -12.75
C TYR A 247 5.48 -6.73 -12.25
N GLN A 248 6.08 -7.30 -11.24
CA GLN A 248 7.35 -6.82 -10.63
C GLN A 248 8.44 -6.54 -11.68
N TYR A 249 8.58 -7.42 -12.67
CA TYR A 249 9.52 -7.25 -13.78
C TYR A 249 9.33 -5.90 -14.50
N TYR A 250 8.09 -5.56 -14.88
CA TYR A 250 7.80 -4.31 -15.59
C TYR A 250 7.86 -3.07 -14.70
N ILE A 251 7.60 -3.23 -13.38
CA ILE A 251 7.81 -2.16 -12.39
C ILE A 251 9.31 -1.89 -12.25
N TYR A 252 10.12 -2.94 -12.10
CA TYR A 252 11.57 -2.85 -11.94
C TYR A 252 12.23 -2.19 -13.15
N ASN A 253 11.87 -2.58 -14.37
CA ASN A 253 12.42 -2.02 -15.60
C ASN A 253 11.83 -0.63 -15.97
N GLY A 254 10.92 -0.08 -15.16
CA GLY A 254 10.26 1.20 -15.44
C GLY A 254 9.29 1.15 -16.62
N GLU A 255 8.91 -0.05 -17.09
CA GLU A 255 7.98 -0.22 -18.21
C GLU A 255 6.52 -0.02 -17.80
N TYR A 256 6.15 -0.34 -16.55
CA TYR A 256 4.82 -0.04 -16.03
C TYR A 256 4.74 1.42 -15.57
N PRO A 257 3.75 2.21 -16.04
CA PRO A 257 3.78 3.66 -15.84
C PRO A 257 3.30 4.15 -14.47
N LEU A 258 2.50 3.38 -13.74
CA LEU A 258 1.74 3.87 -12.58
C LEU A 258 2.30 3.28 -11.28
N VAL A 259 3.50 3.70 -10.93
CA VAL A 259 4.24 3.21 -9.74
C VAL A 259 4.24 4.27 -8.65
N ARG A 260 4.06 3.84 -7.39
CA ARG A 260 4.12 4.68 -6.20
C ARG A 260 4.98 4.03 -5.12
N THR A 261 5.57 4.84 -4.26
CA THR A 261 6.31 4.35 -3.09
C THR A 261 5.37 4.22 -1.90
N ILE A 262 5.49 3.14 -1.16
CA ILE A 262 4.87 3.00 0.16
C ILE A 262 5.91 3.43 1.20
N TYR A 263 5.51 4.38 2.06
CA TYR A 263 6.34 4.94 3.12
C TYR A 263 5.86 4.49 4.49
N ALA A 264 6.80 4.17 5.37
CA ALA A 264 6.58 4.20 6.80
C ALA A 264 6.96 5.60 7.31
N LEU A 265 5.96 6.38 7.70
CA LEU A 265 6.12 7.72 8.24
C LEU A 265 6.22 7.65 9.76
N LEU A 266 7.33 8.09 10.30
CA LEU A 266 7.66 8.03 11.72
C LEU A 266 7.73 9.42 12.33
N ASN A 267 7.14 9.57 13.51
CA ASN A 267 7.25 10.75 14.36
C ASN A 267 7.53 10.35 15.82
N ASP A 268 8.24 9.24 16.03
CA ASP A 268 8.56 8.67 17.35
C ASP A 268 9.91 9.15 17.86
N PRO A 269 9.96 9.97 18.93
CA PRO A 269 11.20 10.50 19.48
C PRO A 269 12.03 9.46 20.26
N ARG A 270 11.42 8.30 20.59
CA ARG A 270 12.05 7.28 21.44
C ARG A 270 12.78 6.19 20.68
N GLN A 271 12.53 6.08 19.37
CA GLN A 271 12.98 4.94 18.56
C GLN A 271 12.56 3.58 19.17
N GLY A 272 11.30 3.49 19.63
CA GLY A 272 10.70 2.31 20.21
C GLY A 272 10.15 1.35 19.16
N LEU A 273 9.06 0.66 19.49
CA LEU A 273 8.43 -0.36 18.64
C LEU A 273 7.97 0.17 17.26
N PRO A 274 7.54 1.44 17.08
CA PRO A 274 7.28 1.99 15.75
C PRO A 274 8.49 1.92 14.82
N TRP A 275 9.68 2.24 15.32
CA TRP A 275 10.94 2.13 14.57
C TRP A 275 11.33 0.68 14.32
N GLY A 276 11.15 -0.18 15.32
CA GLY A 276 11.43 -1.60 15.20
C GLY A 276 10.66 -2.24 14.06
N PHE A 277 9.37 -1.96 13.97
CA PHE A 277 8.52 -2.49 12.90
C PHE A 277 8.86 -1.91 11.53
N ALA A 278 9.05 -0.59 11.42
CA ALA A 278 9.43 0.04 10.15
C ALA A 278 10.76 -0.49 9.59
N HIS A 279 11.78 -0.63 10.45
CA HIS A 279 13.06 -1.21 10.03
C HIS A 279 13.01 -2.71 9.76
N PHE A 280 12.13 -3.45 10.44
CA PHE A 280 11.90 -4.85 10.10
C PHE A 280 11.39 -4.99 8.66
N ILE A 281 10.40 -4.18 8.27
CA ILE A 281 9.87 -4.19 6.89
C ILE A 281 10.97 -3.84 5.89
N GLN A 282 11.81 -2.84 6.18
CA GLN A 282 12.94 -2.47 5.33
C GLN A 282 14.07 -3.51 5.33
N GLY A 283 14.15 -4.34 6.34
CA GLY A 283 15.19 -5.36 6.50
C GLY A 283 15.01 -6.56 5.58
N PRO A 284 16.01 -7.48 5.51
CA PRO A 284 16.00 -8.61 4.57
C PRO A 284 14.79 -9.54 4.67
N LYS A 285 14.22 -9.72 5.88
CA LYS A 285 13.01 -10.53 6.08
C LYS A 285 11.77 -9.83 5.51
N GLY A 286 11.55 -8.57 5.88
CA GLY A 286 10.44 -7.79 5.38
C GLY A 286 10.50 -7.64 3.86
N GLN A 287 11.67 -7.34 3.30
CA GLN A 287 11.79 -7.20 1.85
C GLN A 287 11.52 -8.50 1.08
N ARG A 288 11.72 -9.67 1.70
CA ARG A 288 11.26 -10.95 1.14
C ARG A 288 9.74 -11.11 1.19
N ILE A 289 9.07 -10.57 2.22
CA ILE A 289 7.61 -10.55 2.31
C ILE A 289 7.05 -9.61 1.23
N VAL A 290 7.60 -8.40 1.12
CA VAL A 290 7.30 -7.44 0.05
C VAL A 290 7.37 -8.10 -1.33
N MET A 291 8.45 -8.82 -1.61
CA MET A 291 8.64 -9.52 -2.88
C MET A 291 7.59 -10.62 -3.11
N LYS A 292 7.28 -11.40 -2.08
CA LYS A 292 6.24 -12.45 -2.17
C LYS A 292 4.84 -11.89 -2.31
N ALA A 293 4.58 -10.70 -1.79
CA ALA A 293 3.30 -10.01 -1.94
C ALA A 293 3.09 -9.39 -3.34
N GLY A 294 4.04 -9.58 -4.26
CA GLY A 294 3.95 -9.03 -5.62
C GLY A 294 4.37 -7.56 -5.73
N LEU A 295 4.85 -6.96 -4.63
CA LEU A 295 5.40 -5.61 -4.62
C LEU A 295 6.89 -5.63 -4.96
N LEU A 296 7.43 -4.49 -5.44
CA LEU A 296 8.85 -4.39 -5.70
C LEU A 296 9.59 -3.95 -4.43
N PRO A 297 10.58 -4.72 -3.95
CA PRO A 297 11.42 -4.35 -2.81
C PRO A 297 12.22 -3.07 -3.06
N VAL A 298 12.47 -2.29 -1.99
CA VAL A 298 13.34 -1.09 -2.04
C VAL A 298 14.82 -1.44 -1.85
N LEU A 299 15.10 -2.57 -1.21
CA LEU A 299 16.44 -3.10 -0.95
C LEU A 299 16.51 -4.56 -1.43
N GLY A 300 17.57 -4.91 -2.12
CA GLY A 300 17.87 -6.27 -2.54
C GLY A 300 18.38 -6.37 -3.98
N ASP A 301 19.26 -7.34 -4.23
CA ASP A 301 19.65 -7.73 -5.58
C ASP A 301 18.52 -8.55 -6.20
N ILE A 302 17.83 -7.98 -7.16
CA ILE A 302 16.77 -8.68 -7.91
C ILE A 302 17.46 -9.44 -9.06
N ASN A 303 17.60 -10.76 -8.88
CA ASN A 303 18.00 -11.63 -9.97
C ASN A 303 16.80 -11.90 -10.87
N VAL A 304 16.74 -11.22 -12.00
CA VAL A 304 15.74 -11.50 -13.04
C VAL A 304 16.13 -12.79 -13.76
N ARG A 305 15.25 -13.78 -13.77
CA ARG A 305 15.41 -15.00 -14.56
C ARG A 305 14.37 -15.02 -15.67
N ASP A 306 14.80 -15.23 -16.90
CA ASP A 306 13.88 -15.54 -17.99
C ASP A 306 13.26 -16.92 -17.74
N VAL A 307 11.96 -16.95 -17.50
CA VAL A 307 11.20 -18.17 -17.41
C VAL A 307 10.37 -18.29 -18.68
N ASN A 308 10.70 -19.25 -19.55
CA ASN A 308 9.83 -19.62 -20.65
C ASN A 308 8.61 -20.33 -20.10
N VAL A 309 7.50 -19.62 -19.99
CA VAL A 309 6.21 -20.20 -19.71
C VAL A 309 5.66 -20.73 -21.04
N ASN A 310 5.83 -22.02 -21.29
CA ASN A 310 5.09 -22.68 -22.37
C ASN A 310 3.59 -22.52 -22.10
N GLN A 311 2.91 -21.76 -22.96
CA GLN A 311 1.47 -21.54 -22.93
C GLN A 311 0.73 -22.79 -23.38
#